data_8d69cdb854960cb787f656c6bb46a2b1
#
_entry.id   8d69cdb854960cb787f656c6bb46a2b1
#
_cell.length_a   1.000
_cell.length_b   1.000
_cell.length_c   1.000
_cell.angle_alpha   90.00
_cell.angle_beta   90.00
_cell.angle_gamma   90.00
#
_symmetry.space_group_name_H-M   'P 1'
#
loop_
_entity.id
_entity.type
_entity.pdbx_description
1 polymer ?
#
loop_
_entity_poly.entity_id
_entity_poly.type
_entity_poly.pdbx_seq_one_letter_code
_entity_poly.pdbx_strand_id
1 'polypeptide(L)'
;MKKRLLLLIGIILITLTGCTPKSEAEITVVLDWVPNTNHTGLYVAKELGYFEAEGLEVEIIQPSEGGSADLIAAGQGEFGVSYQEQVSYARTAANPLPIKAIAAIIQHNTSGFASPVGRNIVSPKDFEGKKYGGWGSPMEVATLKGLMEGSNADFSKLEIVDVGAMDYFTAVKDHVDFTWIFYGWDGVSAELKNEPINFIKLQDVDKNLDYYTPVIIASEDYLKKNPETAKKFLRAVTKGYQYAIENPEAAADLLLIDNPEIDRELAVASQQYLANEYQSDAPKWGLMRTEIWENYGKWMNDQGLLENQLNANEAFTNEYLPE
;
A
#
# COMPACT_ATOMS: atom_id res chain seq x y z
N MET A 1 -18.35 43.48 79.34
CA MET A 1 -18.61 43.84 77.95
C MET A 1 -17.59 43.10 77.08
N LYS A 2 -17.99 41.95 76.46
CA LYS A 2 -17.13 41.09 75.60
C LYS A 2 -17.55 41.32 74.15
N LYS A 3 -16.67 41.94 73.33
CA LYS A 3 -16.83 42.13 71.91
C LYS A 3 -16.53 40.78 71.21
N ARG A 4 -17.51 40.19 70.53
CA ARG A 4 -17.30 39.04 69.67
C ARG A 4 -16.89 39.53 68.25
N LEU A 5 -15.70 39.15 67.83
CA LEU A 5 -15.18 39.37 66.47
C LEU A 5 -15.61 38.18 65.60
N LEU A 6 -16.49 38.46 64.63
CA LEU A 6 -16.90 37.46 63.61
C LEU A 6 -15.88 37.49 62.46
N LEU A 7 -15.16 36.38 62.32
CA LEU A 7 -14.27 36.14 61.17
C LEU A 7 -15.08 35.54 60.01
N LEU A 8 -15.28 36.30 58.95
CA LEU A 8 -15.87 35.78 57.71
C LEU A 8 -14.75 35.07 56.91
N ILE A 9 -14.79 33.75 56.83
CA ILE A 9 -13.93 32.95 55.95
C ILE A 9 -14.60 32.86 54.59
N GLY A 10 -14.08 33.59 53.61
CA GLY A 10 -14.49 33.48 52.21
C GLY A 10 -13.90 32.21 51.59
N ILE A 11 -14.75 31.24 51.31
CA ILE A 11 -14.38 30.05 50.54
C ILE A 11 -14.34 30.43 49.07
N ILE A 12 -13.13 30.58 48.49
CA ILE A 12 -12.95 30.70 47.06
C ILE A 12 -13.05 29.31 46.47
N LEU A 13 -14.20 29.02 45.82
CA LEU A 13 -14.38 27.84 44.99
C LEU A 13 -13.55 28.00 43.69
N ILE A 14 -12.36 27.44 43.64
CA ILE A 14 -11.61 27.30 42.40
C ILE A 14 -12.29 26.18 41.62
N THR A 15 -13.10 26.49 40.62
CA THR A 15 -13.59 25.54 39.63
C THR A 15 -12.42 25.13 38.74
N LEU A 16 -11.79 24.02 39.06
CA LEU A 16 -10.91 23.31 38.15
C LEU A 16 -11.80 22.80 37.01
N THR A 17 -11.84 23.53 35.90
CA THR A 17 -12.29 22.97 34.64
C THR A 17 -11.27 21.90 34.24
N GLY A 18 -11.49 20.67 34.71
CA GLY A 18 -10.76 19.52 34.24
C GLY A 18 -11.06 19.39 32.75
N CYS A 19 -10.06 19.58 31.88
CA CYS A 19 -10.08 18.98 30.56
C CYS A 19 -10.18 17.48 30.79
N THR A 20 -11.37 16.90 30.60
CA THR A 20 -11.51 15.45 30.39
C THR A 20 -10.63 15.15 29.17
N PRO A 21 -9.66 14.25 29.26
CA PRO A 21 -8.95 13.81 28.08
C PRO A 21 -10.01 13.31 27.09
N LYS A 22 -10.01 13.89 25.89
CA LYS A 22 -10.85 13.43 24.79
C LYS A 22 -10.43 11.99 24.57
N SER A 23 -11.34 11.03 24.73
CA SER A 23 -11.01 9.63 24.47
C SER A 23 -10.50 9.56 23.02
N GLU A 24 -9.28 9.07 22.85
CA GLU A 24 -8.70 8.83 21.54
C GLU A 24 -9.50 7.72 20.87
N ALA A 25 -9.69 7.82 19.57
CA ALA A 25 -10.32 6.76 18.81
C ALA A 25 -9.26 5.68 18.55
N GLU A 26 -9.53 4.47 18.99
CA GLU A 26 -8.70 3.30 18.68
C GLU A 26 -8.89 2.94 17.21
N ILE A 27 -7.80 2.80 16.48
CA ILE A 27 -7.74 2.53 15.03
C ILE A 27 -6.77 1.38 14.79
N THR A 28 -7.24 0.33 14.13
CA THR A 28 -6.39 -0.75 13.62
C THR A 28 -6.16 -0.57 12.13
N VAL A 29 -4.89 -0.53 11.74
CA VAL A 29 -4.45 -0.54 10.32
C VAL A 29 -3.88 -1.90 9.98
N VAL A 30 -4.50 -2.61 9.05
CA VAL A 30 -4.05 -3.93 8.59
C VAL A 30 -3.18 -3.76 7.35
N LEU A 31 -1.91 -4.17 7.42
CA LEU A 31 -1.01 -4.13 6.27
C LEU A 31 -1.36 -5.19 5.22
N ASP A 32 -0.83 -5.02 4.02
CA ASP A 32 -0.94 -5.99 2.90
C ASP A 32 0.11 -7.10 2.97
N TRP A 33 1.25 -6.82 3.62
CA TRP A 33 2.42 -7.69 3.70
C TRP A 33 3.19 -7.44 4.99
N VAL A 34 4.35 -8.10 5.15
CA VAL A 34 5.32 -7.73 6.19
C VAL A 34 5.73 -6.27 6.03
N PRO A 35 6.05 -5.55 7.13
CA PRO A 35 6.48 -4.17 7.07
C PRO A 35 7.62 -3.94 6.08
N ASN A 36 7.50 -2.93 5.26
CA ASN A 36 8.50 -2.49 4.30
C ASN A 36 8.29 -1.00 3.97
N THR A 37 9.08 -0.46 3.07
CA THR A 37 9.05 0.97 2.78
C THR A 37 7.76 1.47 2.12
N ASN A 38 6.90 0.63 1.56
CA ASN A 38 5.56 1.06 1.17
C ASN A 38 4.75 1.61 2.37
N HIS A 39 5.04 1.16 3.58
CA HIS A 39 4.34 1.53 4.81
C HIS A 39 4.98 2.68 5.58
N THR A 40 6.12 3.22 5.12
CA THR A 40 6.91 4.21 5.87
C THR A 40 6.08 5.39 6.35
N GLY A 41 5.18 5.94 5.53
CA GLY A 41 4.34 7.08 5.93
C GLY A 41 3.41 6.78 7.12
N LEU A 42 2.97 5.54 7.29
CA LEU A 42 2.16 5.10 8.44
C LEU A 42 3.02 5.09 9.72
N TYR A 43 4.22 4.51 9.66
CA TYR A 43 5.14 4.48 10.79
C TYR A 43 5.66 5.87 11.15
N VAL A 44 5.97 6.70 10.16
CA VAL A 44 6.32 8.13 10.38
C VAL A 44 5.18 8.86 11.09
N ALA A 45 3.93 8.66 10.66
CA ALA A 45 2.78 9.30 11.30
C ALA A 45 2.59 8.86 12.75
N LYS A 46 2.90 7.60 13.06
CA LYS A 46 2.89 7.05 14.41
C LYS A 46 4.03 7.64 15.25
N GLU A 47 5.27 7.49 14.81
CA GLU A 47 6.46 7.85 15.58
C GLU A 47 6.63 9.37 15.80
N LEU A 48 6.14 10.20 14.86
CA LEU A 48 6.14 11.65 15.02
C LEU A 48 4.87 12.19 15.69
N GLY A 49 3.98 11.33 16.19
CA GLY A 49 2.76 11.70 16.92
C GLY A 49 1.71 12.39 16.05
N TYR A 50 1.72 12.20 14.72
CA TYR A 50 0.71 12.82 13.84
C TYR A 50 -0.67 12.22 14.06
N PHE A 51 -0.78 10.93 14.38
CA PHE A 51 -2.05 10.31 14.78
C PHE A 51 -2.55 10.85 16.12
N GLU A 52 -1.69 10.92 17.14
CA GLU A 52 -2.02 11.46 18.45
C GLU A 52 -2.50 12.90 18.36
N ALA A 53 -1.85 13.75 17.53
CA ALA A 53 -2.26 15.13 17.28
C ALA A 53 -3.68 15.27 16.70
N GLU A 54 -4.16 14.24 15.99
CA GLU A 54 -5.52 14.15 15.48
C GLU A 54 -6.49 13.46 16.48
N GLY A 55 -6.01 13.01 17.66
CA GLY A 55 -6.76 12.30 18.68
C GLY A 55 -7.09 10.88 18.26
N LEU A 56 -6.12 10.19 17.63
CA LEU A 56 -6.20 8.80 17.21
C LEU A 56 -5.11 8.00 17.92
N GLU A 57 -5.45 6.83 18.45
CA GLU A 57 -4.52 5.80 18.89
C GLU A 57 -4.48 4.72 17.80
N VAL A 58 -3.33 4.55 17.13
CA VAL A 58 -3.22 3.70 15.94
C VAL A 58 -2.32 2.50 16.19
N GLU A 59 -2.88 1.32 16.02
CA GLU A 59 -2.16 0.05 15.96
C GLU A 59 -1.98 -0.37 14.49
N ILE A 60 -0.74 -0.72 14.12
CA ILE A 60 -0.41 -1.23 12.78
C ILE A 60 -0.11 -2.71 12.91
N ILE A 61 -0.90 -3.55 12.26
CA ILE A 61 -0.77 -5.01 12.32
C ILE A 61 -0.50 -5.63 10.95
N GLN A 62 0.21 -6.76 10.97
CA GLN A 62 0.38 -7.56 9.75
C GLN A 62 -0.91 -8.35 9.47
N PRO A 63 -1.21 -8.64 8.19
CA PRO A 63 -2.36 -9.45 7.86
C PRO A 63 -2.18 -10.88 8.39
N SER A 64 -3.27 -11.45 8.90
CA SER A 64 -3.39 -12.89 9.08
C SER A 64 -3.79 -13.55 7.74
N GLU A 65 -4.06 -14.85 7.75
CA GLU A 65 -4.64 -15.53 6.59
C GLU A 65 -5.89 -14.79 6.08
N GLY A 66 -5.98 -14.52 4.77
CA GLY A 66 -7.11 -13.88 4.12
C GLY A 66 -6.84 -12.49 3.54
N GLY A 67 -5.73 -11.83 3.92
CA GLY A 67 -5.37 -10.49 3.43
C GLY A 67 -6.18 -9.36 4.06
N SER A 68 -5.74 -8.11 3.81
CA SER A 68 -6.33 -6.92 4.44
C SER A 68 -7.76 -6.62 3.97
N ALA A 69 -8.07 -6.86 2.69
CA ALA A 69 -9.39 -6.54 2.13
C ALA A 69 -10.54 -7.28 2.82
N ASP A 70 -10.37 -8.59 3.08
CA ASP A 70 -11.37 -9.41 3.76
C ASP A 70 -11.54 -8.99 5.23
N LEU A 71 -10.43 -8.70 5.92
CA LEU A 71 -10.43 -8.25 7.32
C LEU A 71 -11.15 -6.91 7.47
N ILE A 72 -10.87 -5.95 6.59
CA ILE A 72 -11.54 -4.64 6.58
C ILE A 72 -13.03 -4.77 6.25
N ALA A 73 -13.39 -5.61 5.28
CA ALA A 73 -14.79 -5.88 4.96
C ALA A 73 -15.55 -6.53 6.13
N ALA A 74 -14.86 -7.37 6.92
CA ALA A 74 -15.41 -8.03 8.11
C ALA A 74 -15.42 -7.12 9.36
N GLY A 75 -14.87 -5.89 9.29
CA GLY A 75 -14.77 -4.97 10.42
C GLY A 75 -13.73 -5.36 11.46
N GLN A 76 -12.68 -6.08 11.04
CA GLN A 76 -11.55 -6.49 11.88
C GLN A 76 -10.36 -5.50 11.77
N GLY A 77 -10.64 -4.28 11.36
CA GLY A 77 -9.77 -3.14 11.26
C GLY A 77 -10.53 -1.98 10.61
N GLU A 78 -10.11 -0.77 10.88
CA GLU A 78 -10.72 0.45 10.37
C GLU A 78 -10.19 0.81 9.00
N PHE A 79 -8.87 0.63 8.83
CA PHE A 79 -8.16 0.88 7.57
C PHE A 79 -7.25 -0.29 7.23
N GLY A 80 -6.96 -0.45 5.94
CA GLY A 80 -6.03 -1.47 5.47
C GLY A 80 -5.16 -0.94 4.34
N VAL A 81 -4.03 -1.59 4.14
CA VAL A 81 -3.23 -1.46 2.92
C VAL A 81 -3.61 -2.61 2.00
N SER A 82 -3.86 -2.31 0.73
CA SER A 82 -4.27 -3.27 -0.29
C SER A 82 -3.82 -2.78 -1.66
N TYR A 83 -4.33 -3.35 -2.75
CA TYR A 83 -3.99 -2.92 -4.11
C TYR A 83 -5.26 -2.70 -4.94
N GLN A 84 -5.15 -1.90 -5.99
CA GLN A 84 -6.27 -1.65 -6.91
C GLN A 84 -6.85 -2.95 -7.47
N GLU A 85 -6.01 -3.94 -7.75
CA GLU A 85 -6.41 -5.28 -8.20
C GLU A 85 -7.38 -5.92 -7.21
N GLN A 86 -7.02 -6.03 -5.92
CA GLN A 86 -7.86 -6.67 -4.91
C GLN A 86 -9.17 -5.92 -4.67
N VAL A 87 -9.13 -4.59 -4.67
CA VAL A 87 -10.34 -3.78 -4.60
C VAL A 87 -11.24 -4.06 -5.80
N SER A 88 -10.67 -4.20 -7.00
CA SER A 88 -11.42 -4.54 -8.21
C SER A 88 -12.10 -5.91 -8.11
N TYR A 89 -11.38 -6.94 -7.68
CA TYR A 89 -11.97 -8.25 -7.40
C TYR A 89 -13.08 -8.20 -6.35
N ALA A 90 -12.81 -7.53 -5.21
CA ALA A 90 -13.77 -7.40 -4.12
C ALA A 90 -15.07 -6.72 -4.57
N ARG A 91 -14.98 -5.69 -5.41
CA ARG A 91 -16.14 -4.90 -5.88
C ARG A 91 -16.91 -5.56 -7.00
N THR A 92 -16.29 -6.48 -7.75
CA THR A 92 -16.90 -7.12 -8.93
C THR A 92 -17.33 -8.57 -8.69
N ALA A 93 -17.03 -9.15 -7.53
CA ALA A 93 -17.46 -10.49 -7.15
C ALA A 93 -18.99 -10.63 -7.15
N ALA A 94 -19.52 -11.85 -7.27
CA ALA A 94 -20.96 -12.15 -7.19
C ALA A 94 -21.59 -11.63 -5.88
N ASN A 95 -20.82 -11.64 -4.80
CA ASN A 95 -21.17 -11.02 -3.52
C ASN A 95 -20.11 -9.95 -3.19
N PRO A 96 -20.28 -8.70 -3.67
CA PRO A 96 -19.27 -7.66 -3.53
C PRO A 96 -18.94 -7.33 -2.08
N LEU A 97 -17.65 -7.23 -1.75
CA LEU A 97 -17.23 -6.71 -0.46
C LEU A 97 -17.34 -5.17 -0.46
N PRO A 98 -17.97 -4.58 0.57
CA PRO A 98 -18.23 -3.14 0.64
C PRO A 98 -16.99 -2.35 1.10
N ILE A 99 -15.90 -2.43 0.35
CA ILE A 99 -14.65 -1.69 0.61
C ILE A 99 -14.39 -0.66 -0.49
N LYS A 100 -13.67 0.41 -0.13
CA LYS A 100 -13.19 1.43 -1.07
C LYS A 100 -11.72 1.76 -0.82
N ALA A 101 -10.99 2.04 -1.89
CA ALA A 101 -9.73 2.73 -1.79
C ALA A 101 -9.97 4.22 -1.47
N ILE A 102 -9.20 4.77 -0.53
CA ILE A 102 -9.34 6.15 -0.05
C ILE A 102 -8.07 6.99 -0.24
N ALA A 103 -6.93 6.36 -0.58
CA ALA A 103 -5.70 7.02 -1.00
C ALA A 103 -4.81 6.05 -1.78
N ALA A 104 -4.11 6.53 -2.80
CA ALA A 104 -2.99 5.81 -3.40
C ALA A 104 -1.72 6.05 -2.58
N ILE A 105 -1.02 4.99 -2.19
CA ILE A 105 0.27 5.12 -1.50
C ILE A 105 1.35 5.47 -2.54
N ILE A 106 1.37 4.78 -3.67
CA ILE A 106 2.27 5.00 -4.79
C ILE A 106 1.43 5.33 -6.03
N GLN A 107 1.86 6.34 -6.80
CA GLN A 107 1.07 6.88 -7.91
C GLN A 107 1.14 6.04 -9.18
N HIS A 108 2.25 5.36 -9.42
CA HIS A 108 2.47 4.54 -10.61
C HIS A 108 2.96 3.14 -10.23
N ASN A 109 2.59 2.16 -11.03
CA ASN A 109 3.03 0.78 -10.81
C ASN A 109 4.55 0.63 -11.01
N THR A 110 5.28 0.41 -9.93
CA THR A 110 6.74 0.21 -9.93
C THR A 110 7.15 -1.25 -10.09
N SER A 111 6.19 -2.16 -10.34
CA SER A 111 6.46 -3.57 -10.47
C SER A 111 6.78 -4.00 -11.91
N GLY A 112 7.37 -5.16 -12.04
CA GLY A 112 7.72 -5.74 -13.33
C GLY A 112 8.39 -7.10 -13.20
N PHE A 113 8.80 -7.64 -14.33
CA PHE A 113 9.49 -8.92 -14.39
C PHE A 113 10.99 -8.70 -14.35
N ALA A 114 11.66 -9.42 -13.44
CA ALA A 114 13.12 -9.35 -13.26
C ALA A 114 13.77 -10.70 -13.52
N SER A 115 14.94 -10.65 -14.16
CA SER A 115 15.81 -11.80 -14.37
C SER A 115 17.28 -11.42 -14.18
N PRO A 116 18.16 -12.35 -13.80
CA PRO A 116 19.60 -12.12 -13.89
C PRO A 116 20.01 -11.74 -15.33
N VAL A 117 20.92 -10.79 -15.49
CA VAL A 117 21.37 -10.30 -16.82
C VAL A 117 21.80 -11.45 -17.75
N GLY A 118 22.45 -12.48 -17.21
CA GLY A 118 22.90 -13.65 -17.99
C GLY A 118 21.77 -14.51 -18.58
N ARG A 119 20.50 -14.31 -18.19
CA ARG A 119 19.35 -15.01 -18.77
C ARG A 119 18.86 -14.37 -20.07
N ASN A 120 19.31 -13.14 -20.39
CA ASN A 120 18.96 -12.39 -21.60
C ASN A 120 17.44 -12.26 -21.81
N ILE A 121 16.68 -11.99 -20.74
CA ILE A 121 15.24 -11.74 -20.78
C ILE A 121 15.06 -10.23 -20.66
N VAL A 122 14.80 -9.54 -21.77
CA VAL A 122 14.72 -8.07 -21.84
C VAL A 122 13.38 -7.58 -22.41
N SER A 123 12.55 -8.49 -22.86
CA SER A 123 11.20 -8.21 -23.38
C SER A 123 10.27 -9.40 -23.12
N PRO A 124 8.92 -9.22 -23.17
CA PRO A 124 7.99 -10.34 -23.02
C PRO A 124 8.14 -11.43 -24.08
N LYS A 125 8.74 -11.12 -25.23
CA LYS A 125 9.04 -12.12 -26.26
C LYS A 125 10.08 -13.14 -25.80
N ASP A 126 10.99 -12.75 -24.92
CA ASP A 126 12.06 -13.60 -24.40
C ASP A 126 11.57 -14.59 -23.34
N PHE A 127 10.28 -14.52 -22.94
CA PHE A 127 9.67 -15.47 -22.03
C PHE A 127 9.43 -16.85 -22.66
N GLU A 128 9.42 -16.96 -24.01
CA GLU A 128 9.27 -18.27 -24.70
C GLU A 128 10.37 -19.25 -24.26
N GLY A 129 9.95 -20.43 -23.81
CA GLY A 129 10.85 -21.50 -23.37
C GLY A 129 11.53 -21.23 -22.02
N LYS A 130 11.09 -20.24 -21.27
CA LYS A 130 11.58 -19.89 -19.92
C LYS A 130 10.66 -20.40 -18.84
N LYS A 131 11.17 -20.38 -17.59
CA LYS A 131 10.43 -20.68 -16.38
C LYS A 131 10.16 -19.40 -15.61
N TYR A 132 8.90 -19.08 -15.43
CA TYR A 132 8.45 -18.00 -14.55
C TYR A 132 8.16 -18.54 -13.15
N GLY A 133 8.67 -17.88 -12.11
CA GLY A 133 8.32 -18.14 -10.71
C GLY A 133 7.28 -17.16 -10.22
N GLY A 134 6.12 -17.65 -9.79
CA GLY A 134 5.02 -16.84 -9.28
C GLY A 134 4.44 -17.37 -7.97
N TRP A 135 3.43 -16.69 -7.45
CA TRP A 135 2.72 -17.07 -6.23
C TRP A 135 1.32 -17.68 -6.49
N GLY A 136 1.02 -17.99 -7.75
CA GLY A 136 -0.20 -18.72 -8.14
C GLY A 136 -1.43 -17.83 -8.33
N SER A 137 -1.29 -16.51 -8.46
CA SER A 137 -2.41 -15.61 -8.74
C SER A 137 -2.89 -15.74 -10.21
N PRO A 138 -4.21 -15.81 -10.48
CA PRO A 138 -4.75 -15.72 -11.84
C PRO A 138 -4.31 -14.47 -12.59
N MET A 139 -4.07 -13.37 -11.87
CA MET A 139 -3.60 -12.12 -12.44
C MET A 139 -2.19 -12.22 -13.02
N GLU A 140 -1.29 -12.98 -12.40
CA GLU A 140 0.06 -13.22 -12.95
C GLU A 140 -0.04 -13.89 -14.32
N VAL A 141 -0.87 -14.94 -14.40
CA VAL A 141 -1.08 -15.70 -15.65
C VAL A 141 -1.67 -14.81 -16.74
N ALA A 142 -2.66 -13.98 -16.40
CA ALA A 142 -3.29 -13.06 -17.35
C ALA A 142 -2.31 -11.99 -17.83
N THR A 143 -1.49 -11.43 -16.92
CA THR A 143 -0.47 -10.43 -17.26
C THR A 143 0.60 -11.01 -18.18
N LEU A 144 1.17 -12.16 -17.82
CA LEU A 144 2.15 -12.85 -18.66
C LEU A 144 1.59 -13.14 -20.05
N LYS A 145 0.38 -13.72 -20.12
CA LYS A 145 -0.29 -14.01 -21.37
C LYS A 145 -0.53 -12.75 -22.21
N GLY A 146 -1.13 -11.72 -21.61
CA GLY A 146 -1.42 -10.47 -22.31
C GLY A 146 -0.17 -9.78 -22.88
N LEU A 147 0.91 -9.73 -22.10
CA LEU A 147 2.19 -9.14 -22.53
C LEU A 147 2.88 -9.98 -23.62
N MET A 148 2.88 -11.31 -23.51
CA MET A 148 3.46 -12.20 -24.52
C MET A 148 2.68 -12.11 -25.84
N GLU A 149 1.35 -12.22 -25.81
CA GLU A 149 0.50 -12.10 -26.99
C GLU A 149 0.65 -10.72 -27.65
N GLY A 150 0.67 -9.65 -26.86
CA GLY A 150 0.92 -8.27 -27.34
C GLY A 150 2.30 -8.11 -28.01
N SER A 151 3.28 -8.93 -27.62
CA SER A 151 4.62 -8.97 -28.18
C SER A 151 4.81 -10.03 -29.29
N ASN A 152 3.73 -10.64 -29.78
CA ASN A 152 3.73 -11.75 -30.74
C ASN A 152 4.57 -12.95 -30.26
N ALA A 153 4.50 -13.28 -28.98
CA ALA A 153 5.11 -14.46 -28.39
C ALA A 153 4.07 -15.53 -28.09
N ASP A 154 4.49 -16.78 -28.10
CA ASP A 154 3.65 -17.93 -27.84
C ASP A 154 3.64 -18.27 -26.34
N PHE A 155 2.56 -17.87 -25.65
CA PHE A 155 2.38 -18.13 -24.22
C PHE A 155 2.45 -19.61 -23.84
N SER A 156 2.06 -20.52 -24.72
CA SER A 156 2.09 -21.97 -24.44
C SER A 156 3.50 -22.53 -24.22
N LYS A 157 4.54 -21.75 -24.58
CA LYS A 157 5.95 -22.12 -24.37
C LYS A 157 6.52 -21.65 -23.02
N LEU A 158 5.78 -20.86 -22.26
CA LEU A 158 6.19 -20.44 -20.93
C LEU A 158 5.83 -21.51 -19.90
N GLU A 159 6.80 -21.91 -19.08
CA GLU A 159 6.55 -22.75 -17.91
C GLU A 159 6.30 -21.86 -16.69
N ILE A 160 5.14 -22.02 -16.04
CA ILE A 160 4.79 -21.31 -14.81
C ILE A 160 5.00 -22.25 -13.62
N VAL A 161 5.82 -21.83 -12.68
CA VAL A 161 6.17 -22.58 -11.46
C VAL A 161 5.66 -21.79 -10.25
N ASP A 162 4.87 -22.43 -9.40
CA ASP A 162 4.48 -21.84 -8.12
C ASP A 162 5.67 -21.96 -7.15
N VAL A 163 6.22 -20.80 -6.77
CA VAL A 163 7.32 -20.68 -5.80
C VAL A 163 6.84 -20.03 -4.50
N GLY A 164 5.55 -19.69 -4.40
CA GLY A 164 4.96 -19.03 -3.24
C GLY A 164 5.63 -17.68 -2.94
N ALA A 165 5.93 -17.43 -1.66
CA ALA A 165 6.56 -16.19 -1.19
C ALA A 165 8.09 -16.25 -1.18
N MET A 166 8.71 -17.04 -2.07
CA MET A 166 10.18 -17.13 -2.18
C MET A 166 10.77 -15.80 -2.65
N ASP A 167 11.85 -15.35 -2.02
CA ASP A 167 12.54 -14.13 -2.46
C ASP A 167 13.16 -14.29 -3.85
N TYR A 168 13.30 -13.16 -4.57
CA TYR A 168 13.81 -13.11 -5.93
C TYR A 168 15.13 -13.87 -6.11
N PHE A 169 16.12 -13.62 -5.24
CA PHE A 169 17.48 -14.16 -5.41
C PHE A 169 17.50 -15.67 -5.26
N THR A 170 16.75 -16.19 -4.29
CA THR A 170 16.60 -17.63 -4.09
C THR A 170 15.88 -18.29 -5.27
N ALA A 171 14.79 -17.68 -5.74
CA ALA A 171 14.00 -18.21 -6.84
C ALA A 171 14.81 -18.34 -8.14
N VAL A 172 15.49 -17.26 -8.56
CA VAL A 172 16.24 -17.23 -9.85
C VAL A 172 17.55 -17.98 -9.83
N LYS A 173 18.07 -18.32 -8.64
CA LYS A 173 19.33 -19.05 -8.52
C LYS A 173 19.21 -20.48 -9.05
N ASP A 174 18.18 -21.21 -8.61
CA ASP A 174 18.12 -22.66 -8.83
C ASP A 174 16.75 -23.16 -9.36
N HIS A 175 15.72 -22.31 -9.36
CA HIS A 175 14.34 -22.78 -9.61
C HIS A 175 13.74 -22.25 -10.92
N VAL A 176 13.90 -20.95 -11.19
CA VAL A 176 13.22 -20.27 -12.30
C VAL A 176 14.14 -19.29 -13.03
N ASP A 177 13.72 -18.81 -14.20
CA ASP A 177 14.51 -17.88 -15.00
C ASP A 177 14.22 -16.41 -14.65
N PHE A 178 13.00 -16.11 -14.23
CA PHE A 178 12.55 -14.77 -13.86
C PHE A 178 11.34 -14.82 -12.92
N THR A 179 11.10 -13.71 -12.20
CA THR A 179 9.94 -13.53 -11.31
C THR A 179 9.37 -12.14 -11.47
N TRP A 180 8.18 -11.91 -10.91
CA TRP A 180 7.63 -10.59 -10.71
C TRP A 180 8.21 -9.98 -9.45
N ILE A 181 8.68 -8.72 -9.53
CA ILE A 181 9.22 -7.98 -8.39
C ILE A 181 8.64 -6.57 -8.32
N PHE A 182 8.77 -5.96 -7.14
CA PHE A 182 8.58 -4.51 -6.95
C PHE A 182 9.97 -3.86 -6.89
N TYR A 183 10.28 -2.99 -7.88
CA TYR A 183 11.63 -2.46 -8.03
C TYR A 183 12.13 -1.73 -6.78
N GLY A 184 11.23 -0.98 -6.10
CA GLY A 184 11.58 -0.26 -4.88
C GLY A 184 12.10 -1.14 -3.73
N TRP A 185 11.95 -2.46 -3.81
CA TRP A 185 12.47 -3.41 -2.82
C TRP A 185 13.49 -4.37 -3.43
N ASP A 186 13.07 -5.29 -4.29
CA ASP A 186 13.97 -6.30 -4.86
C ASP A 186 14.95 -5.71 -5.86
N GLY A 187 14.52 -4.74 -6.69
CA GLY A 187 15.42 -4.06 -7.63
C GLY A 187 16.52 -3.29 -6.92
N VAL A 188 16.15 -2.52 -5.89
CA VAL A 188 17.10 -1.79 -5.03
C VAL A 188 18.02 -2.77 -4.30
N SER A 189 17.49 -3.90 -3.80
CA SER A 189 18.29 -4.95 -3.17
C SER A 189 19.32 -5.54 -4.15
N ALA A 190 18.94 -5.71 -5.42
CA ALA A 190 19.86 -6.19 -6.47
C ALA A 190 21.00 -5.19 -6.74
N GLU A 191 20.70 -3.88 -6.75
CA GLU A 191 21.73 -2.83 -6.88
C GLU A 191 22.72 -2.87 -5.70
N LEU A 192 22.22 -2.93 -4.46
CA LEU A 192 23.07 -2.99 -3.25
C LEU A 192 23.96 -4.23 -3.23
N LYS A 193 23.46 -5.37 -3.68
CA LYS A 193 24.22 -6.63 -3.76
C LYS A 193 25.18 -6.69 -4.95
N ASN A 194 25.17 -5.70 -5.85
CA ASN A 194 25.88 -5.71 -7.13
C ASN A 194 25.52 -6.96 -7.98
N GLU A 195 24.26 -7.36 -7.96
CA GLU A 195 23.68 -8.42 -8.75
C GLU A 195 22.80 -7.82 -9.86
N PRO A 196 23.35 -7.43 -11.02
CA PRO A 196 22.60 -6.70 -12.04
C PRO A 196 21.47 -7.56 -12.64
N ILE A 197 20.33 -6.93 -12.81
CA ILE A 197 19.12 -7.55 -13.35
C ILE A 197 18.68 -6.89 -14.66
N ASN A 198 18.04 -7.68 -15.53
CA ASN A 198 17.13 -7.12 -16.53
C ASN A 198 15.79 -6.89 -15.85
N PHE A 199 15.20 -5.72 -16.03
CA PHE A 199 13.91 -5.39 -15.47
C PHE A 199 12.95 -4.91 -16.56
N ILE A 200 11.82 -5.58 -16.70
CA ILE A 200 10.76 -5.26 -17.65
C ILE A 200 9.61 -4.63 -16.85
N LYS A 201 9.59 -3.30 -16.74
CA LYS A 201 8.56 -2.55 -16.01
C LYS A 201 7.22 -2.71 -16.72
N LEU A 202 6.17 -3.11 -16.01
CA LEU A 202 4.87 -3.44 -16.60
C LEU A 202 4.26 -2.26 -17.34
N GLN A 203 4.23 -1.10 -16.74
CA GLN A 203 3.65 0.12 -17.31
C GLN A 203 4.38 0.62 -18.58
N ASP A 204 5.62 0.21 -18.84
CA ASP A 204 6.36 0.56 -20.04
C ASP A 204 5.97 -0.32 -21.22
N VAL A 205 5.51 -1.55 -20.95
CA VAL A 205 5.06 -2.50 -21.96
C VAL A 205 3.58 -2.30 -22.30
N ASP A 206 2.73 -2.15 -21.27
CA ASP A 206 1.29 -1.89 -21.43
C ASP A 206 0.85 -0.80 -20.44
N LYS A 207 0.39 0.34 -20.96
CA LYS A 207 -0.07 1.46 -20.14
C LYS A 207 -1.30 1.15 -19.30
N ASN A 208 -2.07 0.13 -19.62
CA ASN A 208 -3.19 -0.31 -18.79
C ASN A 208 -2.71 -0.97 -17.49
N LEU A 209 -1.43 -1.40 -17.43
CA LEU A 209 -0.80 -1.96 -16.24
C LEU A 209 -0.15 -0.89 -15.33
N ASP A 210 -0.37 0.39 -15.61
CA ASP A 210 -0.03 1.50 -14.72
C ASP A 210 -1.20 1.75 -13.76
N TYR A 211 -1.31 0.95 -12.72
CA TYR A 211 -2.38 0.98 -11.73
C TYR A 211 -1.84 1.25 -10.32
N TYR A 212 -2.72 1.64 -9.39
CA TYR A 212 -2.33 1.96 -8.02
C TYR A 212 -2.00 0.71 -7.20
N THR A 213 -0.75 0.62 -6.76
CA THR A 213 -0.26 -0.47 -5.90
C THR A 213 0.92 0.00 -5.05
N PRO A 214 0.75 0.12 -3.68
CA PRO A 214 -0.47 -0.15 -2.92
C PRO A 214 -1.43 1.05 -2.77
N VAL A 215 -2.60 0.78 -2.17
CA VAL A 215 -3.63 1.77 -1.79
C VAL A 215 -4.04 1.60 -0.33
N ILE A 216 -4.56 2.66 0.29
CA ILE A 216 -5.25 2.58 1.58
C ILE A 216 -6.73 2.31 1.32
N ILE A 217 -7.30 1.35 2.04
CA ILE A 217 -8.71 0.95 1.96
C ILE A 217 -9.44 1.15 3.28
N ALA A 218 -10.76 1.28 3.21
CA ALA A 218 -11.67 1.21 4.35
C ALA A 218 -13.01 0.62 3.92
N SER A 219 -13.82 0.11 4.87
CA SER A 219 -15.17 -0.35 4.56
C SER A 219 -16.12 0.85 4.35
N GLU A 220 -17.08 0.70 3.43
CA GLU A 220 -18.10 1.73 3.18
C GLU A 220 -18.92 2.05 4.45
N ASP A 221 -19.17 1.03 5.27
CA ASP A 221 -19.91 1.17 6.52
C ASP A 221 -19.13 2.01 7.54
N TYR A 222 -17.83 1.77 7.68
CA TYR A 222 -16.95 2.56 8.53
C TYR A 222 -16.87 4.02 8.07
N LEU A 223 -16.62 4.24 6.78
CA LEU A 223 -16.53 5.58 6.18
C LEU A 223 -17.82 6.38 6.39
N LYS A 224 -18.98 5.75 6.22
CA LYS A 224 -20.28 6.38 6.43
C LYS A 224 -20.55 6.73 7.89
N LYS A 225 -20.13 5.89 8.82
CA LYS A 225 -20.36 6.10 10.27
C LYS A 225 -19.35 7.06 10.89
N ASN A 226 -18.11 7.07 10.38
CA ASN A 226 -16.97 7.77 10.98
C ASN A 226 -16.22 8.67 9.96
N PRO A 227 -16.91 9.53 9.17
CA PRO A 227 -16.26 10.31 8.11
C PRO A 227 -15.17 11.26 8.64
N GLU A 228 -15.39 11.86 9.82
CA GLU A 228 -14.40 12.75 10.41
C GLU A 228 -13.16 12.01 10.93
N THR A 229 -13.32 10.78 11.41
CA THR A 229 -12.19 9.93 11.80
C THR A 229 -11.36 9.53 10.57
N ALA A 230 -12.00 9.20 9.45
CA ALA A 230 -11.32 8.90 8.19
C ALA A 230 -10.51 10.11 7.67
N LYS A 231 -11.07 11.33 7.74
CA LYS A 231 -10.36 12.57 7.38
C LYS A 231 -9.17 12.84 8.30
N LYS A 232 -9.31 12.63 9.62
CA LYS A 232 -8.24 12.79 10.60
C LYS A 232 -7.11 11.81 10.31
N PHE A 233 -7.45 10.53 10.09
CA PHE A 233 -6.51 9.50 9.74
C PHE A 233 -5.71 9.88 8.48
N LEU A 234 -6.38 10.24 7.38
CA LEU A 234 -5.71 10.62 6.15
C LEU A 234 -4.89 11.92 6.27
N ARG A 235 -5.28 12.88 7.14
CA ARG A 235 -4.43 14.06 7.42
C ARG A 235 -3.10 13.66 8.07
N ALA A 236 -3.15 12.76 9.05
CA ALA A 236 -1.95 12.26 9.73
C ALA A 236 -1.06 11.47 8.77
N VAL A 237 -1.65 10.56 8.01
CA VAL A 237 -0.95 9.71 7.03
C VAL A 237 -0.33 10.56 5.91
N THR A 238 -1.07 11.55 5.39
CA THR A 238 -0.54 12.48 4.38
C THR A 238 0.72 13.19 4.88
N LYS A 239 0.71 13.69 6.13
CA LYS A 239 1.92 14.28 6.74
C LYS A 239 3.06 13.26 6.85
N GLY A 240 2.74 12.01 7.18
CA GLY A 240 3.72 10.94 7.25
C GLY A 240 4.41 10.67 5.90
N TYR A 241 3.64 10.54 4.82
CA TYR A 241 4.22 10.36 3.48
C TYR A 241 4.92 11.62 2.96
N GLN A 242 4.42 12.82 3.24
CA GLN A 242 5.13 14.06 2.90
C GLN A 242 6.48 14.14 3.61
N TYR A 243 6.53 13.80 4.90
CA TYR A 243 7.80 13.71 5.62
C TYR A 243 8.75 12.68 4.98
N ALA A 244 8.22 11.50 4.61
CA ALA A 244 9.00 10.44 3.97
C ALA A 244 9.53 10.83 2.59
N ILE A 245 8.82 11.67 1.84
CA ILE A 245 9.27 12.27 0.58
C ILE A 245 10.42 13.26 0.82
N GLU A 246 10.27 14.13 1.80
CA GLU A 246 11.22 15.23 2.08
C GLU A 246 12.46 14.76 2.83
N ASN A 247 12.35 13.72 3.66
CA ASN A 247 13.37 13.23 4.57
C ASN A 247 13.53 11.70 4.49
N PRO A 248 13.89 11.12 3.32
CA PRO A 248 13.80 9.68 3.10
C PRO A 248 14.66 8.84 4.06
N GLU A 249 15.89 9.26 4.37
CA GLU A 249 16.74 8.51 5.31
C GLU A 249 16.16 8.53 6.74
N ALA A 250 15.75 9.70 7.24
CA ALA A 250 15.16 9.81 8.56
C ALA A 250 13.83 9.06 8.65
N ALA A 251 13.04 9.03 7.58
CA ALA A 251 11.80 8.27 7.52
C ALA A 251 12.04 6.76 7.55
N ALA A 252 13.08 6.27 6.87
CA ALA A 252 13.51 4.87 6.98
C ALA A 252 13.91 4.52 8.41
N ASP A 253 14.67 5.39 9.10
CA ASP A 253 15.05 5.15 10.50
C ASP A 253 13.81 5.11 11.43
N LEU A 254 12.76 5.89 11.16
CA LEU A 254 11.50 5.81 11.92
C LEU A 254 10.74 4.49 11.67
N LEU A 255 10.70 3.98 10.43
CA LEU A 255 10.14 2.66 10.12
C LEU A 255 10.85 1.55 10.93
N LEU A 256 12.17 1.65 11.08
CA LEU A 256 12.99 0.65 11.76
C LEU A 256 12.81 0.62 13.29
N ILE A 257 12.19 1.61 13.90
CA ILE A 257 11.91 1.62 15.35
C ILE A 257 11.01 0.43 15.71
N ASP A 258 9.94 0.22 14.97
CA ASP A 258 9.02 -0.90 15.19
C ASP A 258 9.43 -2.18 14.42
N ASN A 259 10.35 -2.08 13.46
CA ASN A 259 10.72 -3.17 12.55
C ASN A 259 12.25 -3.34 12.46
N PRO A 260 12.91 -3.65 13.59
CA PRO A 260 14.39 -3.69 13.67
C PRO A 260 15.01 -4.88 12.90
N GLU A 261 14.20 -5.82 12.43
CA GLU A 261 14.66 -6.95 11.60
C GLU A 261 14.92 -6.56 10.15
N ILE A 262 14.44 -5.40 9.68
CA ILE A 262 14.68 -4.91 8.33
C ILE A 262 16.12 -4.38 8.23
N ASP A 263 16.83 -4.80 7.18
CA ASP A 263 18.17 -4.27 6.90
C ASP A 263 18.13 -2.76 6.64
N ARG A 264 18.90 -1.99 7.41
CA ARG A 264 18.88 -0.52 7.34
C ARG A 264 19.36 0.01 5.98
N GLU A 265 20.39 -0.62 5.39
CA GLU A 265 20.93 -0.15 4.12
C GLU A 265 19.88 -0.31 3.01
N LEU A 266 19.18 -1.45 3.00
CA LEU A 266 18.05 -1.67 2.11
C LEU A 266 16.90 -0.71 2.39
N ALA A 267 16.50 -0.52 3.66
CA ALA A 267 15.41 0.38 4.01
C ALA A 267 15.68 1.82 3.54
N VAL A 268 16.88 2.34 3.76
CA VAL A 268 17.26 3.70 3.35
C VAL A 268 17.29 3.83 1.83
N ALA A 269 17.93 2.89 1.12
CA ALA A 269 18.01 2.95 -0.34
C ALA A 269 16.62 2.79 -1.00
N SER A 270 15.79 1.87 -0.51
CA SER A 270 14.41 1.69 -0.95
C SER A 270 13.57 2.94 -0.68
N GLN A 271 13.70 3.54 0.49
CA GLN A 271 12.98 4.77 0.84
C GLN A 271 13.38 5.95 -0.05
N GLN A 272 14.67 6.08 -0.40
CA GLN A 272 15.15 7.10 -1.33
C GLN A 272 14.57 6.91 -2.74
N TYR A 273 14.42 5.68 -3.20
CA TYR A 273 13.74 5.36 -4.46
C TYR A 273 12.26 5.73 -4.38
N LEU A 274 11.54 5.24 -3.35
CA LEU A 274 10.10 5.42 -3.22
C LEU A 274 9.68 6.86 -2.91
N ALA A 275 10.55 7.68 -2.35
CA ALA A 275 10.28 9.11 -2.13
C ALA A 275 9.85 9.84 -3.42
N ASN A 276 10.36 9.40 -4.58
CA ASN A 276 9.98 9.93 -5.88
C ASN A 276 8.68 9.33 -6.43
N GLU A 277 8.28 8.14 -5.95
CA GLU A 277 7.13 7.39 -6.48
C GLU A 277 5.84 7.65 -5.69
N TYR A 278 5.92 8.03 -4.40
CA TYR A 278 4.74 8.21 -3.54
C TYR A 278 3.77 9.26 -4.07
N GLN A 279 4.26 10.39 -4.55
CA GLN A 279 3.43 11.45 -5.11
C GLN A 279 3.63 11.61 -6.61
N SER A 280 4.86 11.41 -7.12
CA SER A 280 5.24 11.48 -8.53
C SER A 280 4.65 12.73 -9.24
N ASP A 281 3.82 12.56 -10.24
CA ASP A 281 3.16 13.62 -11.02
C ASP A 281 1.83 14.10 -10.42
N ALA A 282 1.36 13.49 -9.32
CA ALA A 282 0.11 13.90 -8.69
C ALA A 282 0.26 15.25 -7.96
N PRO A 283 -0.75 16.12 -8.01
CA PRO A 283 -0.69 17.43 -7.36
C PRO A 283 -0.62 17.36 -5.82
N LYS A 284 -1.05 16.24 -5.25
CA LYS A 284 -0.94 15.92 -3.82
C LYS A 284 -0.86 14.42 -3.60
N TRP A 285 -0.22 14.01 -2.51
CA TRP A 285 -0.16 12.60 -2.14
C TRP A 285 -1.55 12.00 -1.94
N GLY A 286 -1.71 10.76 -2.32
CA GLY A 286 -2.92 9.98 -2.11
C GLY A 286 -4.01 10.16 -3.18
N LEU A 287 -3.93 11.19 -4.02
CA LEU A 287 -4.96 11.48 -5.02
C LEU A 287 -5.04 10.36 -6.06
N MET A 288 -6.24 9.88 -6.33
CA MET A 288 -6.51 8.89 -7.38
C MET A 288 -7.33 9.49 -8.52
N ARG A 289 -7.05 9.06 -9.74
CA ARG A 289 -7.73 9.47 -10.98
C ARG A 289 -8.66 8.36 -11.48
N THR A 290 -9.85 8.73 -11.89
CA THR A 290 -10.87 7.80 -12.39
C THR A 290 -10.37 6.99 -13.59
N GLU A 291 -9.64 7.64 -14.50
CA GLU A 291 -9.13 7.00 -15.71
C GLU A 291 -8.23 5.79 -15.42
N ILE A 292 -7.43 5.85 -14.35
CA ILE A 292 -6.56 4.73 -13.97
C ILE A 292 -7.39 3.54 -13.50
N TRP A 293 -8.44 3.79 -12.70
CA TRP A 293 -9.38 2.74 -12.27
C TRP A 293 -10.14 2.13 -13.44
N GLU A 294 -10.63 2.97 -14.37
CA GLU A 294 -11.38 2.53 -15.55
C GLU A 294 -10.50 1.74 -16.52
N ASN A 295 -9.28 2.22 -16.81
CA ASN A 295 -8.36 1.56 -17.75
C ASN A 295 -7.94 0.19 -17.24
N TYR A 296 -7.51 0.12 -15.99
CA TYR A 296 -7.10 -1.16 -15.39
C TYR A 296 -8.30 -2.11 -15.20
N GLY A 297 -9.43 -1.61 -14.72
CA GLY A 297 -10.67 -2.39 -14.60
C GLY A 297 -11.14 -2.96 -15.95
N LYS A 298 -11.07 -2.16 -17.01
CA LYS A 298 -11.36 -2.64 -18.35
C LYS A 298 -10.37 -3.72 -18.79
N TRP A 299 -9.08 -3.52 -18.57
CA TRP A 299 -8.05 -4.50 -18.88
C TRP A 299 -8.31 -5.82 -18.14
N MET A 300 -8.57 -5.79 -16.84
CA MET A 300 -8.91 -6.98 -16.06
C MET A 300 -10.15 -7.71 -16.60
N ASN A 301 -11.18 -6.94 -16.99
CA ASN A 301 -12.40 -7.50 -17.58
C ASN A 301 -12.11 -8.16 -18.94
N ASP A 302 -11.33 -7.52 -19.80
CA ASP A 302 -10.94 -8.06 -21.12
C ASP A 302 -10.11 -9.35 -20.98
N GLN A 303 -9.35 -9.50 -19.89
CA GLN A 303 -8.63 -10.73 -19.55
C GLN A 303 -9.50 -11.80 -18.87
N GLY A 304 -10.79 -11.53 -18.63
CA GLY A 304 -11.71 -12.44 -17.98
C GLY A 304 -11.44 -12.65 -16.49
N LEU A 305 -10.79 -11.68 -15.83
CA LEU A 305 -10.45 -11.75 -14.41
C LEU A 305 -11.59 -11.28 -13.50
N LEU A 306 -12.52 -10.48 -14.01
CA LEU A 306 -13.61 -9.91 -13.21
C LEU A 306 -14.91 -10.64 -13.50
N GLU A 307 -15.69 -10.93 -12.45
CA GLU A 307 -17.03 -11.54 -12.60
C GLU A 307 -18.05 -10.55 -13.15
N ASN A 308 -17.93 -9.27 -12.79
CA ASN A 308 -18.78 -8.18 -13.25
C ASN A 308 -17.92 -6.99 -13.67
N GLN A 309 -18.51 -6.05 -14.41
CA GLN A 309 -17.83 -4.84 -14.82
C GLN A 309 -17.56 -3.92 -13.61
N LEU A 310 -16.34 -3.40 -13.48
CA LEU A 310 -15.96 -2.49 -12.41
C LEU A 310 -16.64 -1.13 -12.60
N ASN A 311 -17.27 -0.62 -11.54
CA ASN A 311 -17.67 0.77 -11.42
C ASN A 311 -16.63 1.53 -10.60
N ALA A 312 -15.81 2.38 -11.23
CA ALA A 312 -14.75 3.12 -10.57
C ALA A 312 -15.26 3.97 -9.38
N ASN A 313 -16.46 4.58 -9.49
CA ASN A 313 -17.04 5.40 -8.41
C ASN A 313 -17.41 4.58 -7.15
N GLU A 314 -17.56 3.27 -7.29
CA GLU A 314 -17.78 2.36 -6.16
C GLU A 314 -16.48 1.80 -5.60
N ALA A 315 -15.40 1.80 -6.38
CA ALA A 315 -14.12 1.22 -6.02
C ALA A 315 -13.24 2.18 -5.21
N PHE A 316 -13.31 3.48 -5.47
CA PHE A 316 -12.48 4.46 -4.77
C PHE A 316 -13.21 5.77 -4.48
N THR A 317 -12.60 6.61 -3.61
CA THR A 317 -13.01 8.00 -3.36
C THR A 317 -11.84 8.84 -2.87
N ASN A 318 -11.81 10.12 -3.26
CA ASN A 318 -10.86 11.12 -2.76
C ASN A 318 -11.47 12.03 -1.68
N GLU A 319 -12.71 11.77 -1.24
CA GLU A 319 -13.50 12.66 -0.36
C GLU A 319 -12.86 12.91 1.01
N TYR A 320 -12.06 11.95 1.49
CA TYR A 320 -11.44 12.00 2.82
C TYR A 320 -10.01 12.55 2.81
N LEU A 321 -9.42 12.79 1.63
CA LEU A 321 -8.09 13.39 1.52
C LEU A 321 -8.11 14.85 1.98
N PRO A 322 -7.04 15.33 2.65
CA PRO A 322 -6.92 16.75 2.99
C PRO A 322 -6.89 17.62 1.73
N GLU A 323 -7.36 18.90 1.90
CA GLU A 323 -7.39 19.90 0.83
C GLU A 323 -6.00 20.29 0.31
#